data_fb64af3ce6535cd77998a9cd2b199c8e
#
_entry.id   fb64af3ce6535cd77998a9cd2b199c8e
#
_cell.length_a   1.000
_cell.length_b   1.000
_cell.length_c   1.000
_cell.angle_alpha   90.00
_cell.angle_beta   90.00
_cell.angle_gamma   90.00
#
_symmetry.space_group_name_H-M   'P 1'
#
loop_
_entity.id
_entity.type
_entity.pdbx_description
1 polymer ?
#
loop_
_entity_poly.entity_id
_entity_poly.type
_entity_poly.pdbx_seq_one_letter_code
_entity_poly.pdbx_strand_id
1 'polypeptide(L)'
;MNDEQVESRMTTYRLAALPGDGTGREVMREALRVLSVFEENSPLSFEIKEIPCGGQYYLETGEEWPAGSFEYCRDQSDAILLGAIGWPDARLPNGDMAGGQTILGLRSGLELYANVRPVRLYPGVTHKVHGIHKQVWDPDLVDIIMIRENTEGLYHSLLRRMEPVSYTHLTLPTMLP
;
A
#
# COMPACT_ATOMS: atom_id res chain seq x y z
N MET A 1 34.56 -37.43 -2.84
CA MET A 1 33.55 -36.58 -3.46
C MET A 1 32.64 -36.18 -2.29
N ASN A 2 32.84 -35.00 -1.77
CA ASN A 2 32.04 -34.48 -0.64
C ASN A 2 30.74 -33.92 -1.21
N ASP A 3 29.63 -34.60 -0.94
CA ASP A 3 28.30 -34.03 -1.07
C ASP A 3 28.17 -32.96 0.05
N GLU A 4 28.47 -31.72 -0.27
CA GLU A 4 28.05 -30.60 0.52
C GLU A 4 26.52 -30.49 0.34
N GLN A 5 25.81 -31.05 1.31
CA GLN A 5 24.40 -30.71 1.52
C GLN A 5 24.33 -29.22 1.81
N VAL A 6 23.99 -28.43 0.81
CA VAL A 6 23.53 -27.06 1.01
C VAL A 6 22.20 -27.18 1.74
N GLU A 7 22.21 -27.15 3.06
CA GLU A 7 21.01 -26.93 3.86
C GLU A 7 20.39 -25.62 3.38
N SER A 8 19.30 -25.74 2.64
CA SER A 8 18.48 -24.61 2.22
C SER A 8 17.93 -23.96 3.49
N ARG A 9 18.61 -22.92 3.95
CA ARG A 9 18.24 -22.18 5.15
C ARG A 9 16.90 -21.48 4.88
N MET A 10 15.83 -21.95 5.50
CA MET A 10 14.53 -21.29 5.41
C MET A 10 14.63 -19.85 5.95
N THR A 11 14.18 -18.89 5.15
CA THR A 11 14.11 -17.48 5.54
C THR A 11 12.68 -17.15 5.91
N THR A 12 12.46 -16.74 7.15
CA THR A 12 11.14 -16.36 7.64
C THR A 12 10.98 -14.84 7.62
N TYR A 13 9.89 -14.36 7.04
CA TYR A 13 9.51 -12.95 7.05
C TYR A 13 8.22 -12.75 7.84
N ARG A 14 8.19 -11.73 8.69
CA ARG A 14 7.03 -11.33 9.45
C ARG A 14 6.24 -10.27 8.70
N LEU A 15 5.00 -10.57 8.39
CA LEU A 15 4.13 -9.71 7.60
C LEU A 15 2.96 -9.18 8.44
N ALA A 16 2.74 -7.88 8.39
CA ALA A 16 1.50 -7.28 8.84
C ALA A 16 0.52 -7.24 7.66
N ALA A 17 -0.61 -7.92 7.76
CA ALA A 17 -1.67 -7.91 6.77
C ALA A 17 -2.81 -7.01 7.25
N LEU A 18 -3.06 -5.91 6.55
CA LEU A 18 -4.10 -4.94 6.82
C LEU A 18 -5.17 -5.03 5.72
N PRO A 19 -6.22 -5.82 5.89
CA PRO A 19 -7.19 -6.09 4.83
C PRO A 19 -7.96 -4.85 4.37
N GLY A 20 -8.25 -3.94 5.29
CA GLY A 20 -9.05 -2.75 5.01
C GLY A 20 -10.53 -3.05 4.83
N ASP A 21 -11.16 -2.33 3.90
CA ASP A 21 -12.60 -2.31 3.68
C ASP A 21 -13.03 -2.98 2.37
N GLY A 22 -14.27 -3.42 2.33
CA GLY A 22 -14.94 -3.88 1.11
C GLY A 22 -14.13 -4.91 0.33
N THR A 23 -13.79 -4.58 -0.91
CA THR A 23 -12.97 -5.44 -1.79
C THR A 23 -11.56 -5.69 -1.26
N GLY A 24 -11.04 -4.87 -0.36
CA GLY A 24 -9.73 -5.05 0.27
C GLY A 24 -9.61 -6.40 0.98
N ARG A 25 -10.67 -6.84 1.66
CA ARG A 25 -10.70 -8.14 2.35
C ARG A 25 -10.63 -9.32 1.37
N GLU A 26 -11.32 -9.22 0.24
CA GLU A 26 -11.29 -10.26 -0.79
C GLU A 26 -9.91 -10.34 -1.47
N VAL A 27 -9.35 -9.19 -1.82
CA VAL A 27 -8.03 -9.09 -2.46
C VAL A 27 -6.94 -9.58 -1.50
N MET A 28 -7.02 -9.21 -0.22
CA MET A 28 -6.07 -9.67 0.79
C MET A 28 -6.06 -11.20 0.91
N ARG A 29 -7.23 -11.81 0.97
CA ARG A 29 -7.34 -13.27 1.03
C ARG A 29 -6.65 -13.95 -0.16
N GLU A 30 -6.83 -13.42 -1.36
CA GLU A 30 -6.16 -13.99 -2.54
C GLU A 30 -4.65 -13.69 -2.54
N ALA A 31 -4.21 -12.53 -2.05
CA ALA A 31 -2.79 -12.23 -1.88
C ALA A 31 -2.11 -13.20 -0.89
N LEU A 32 -2.76 -13.51 0.22
CA LEU A 32 -2.26 -14.49 1.20
C LEU A 32 -2.19 -15.91 0.60
N ARG A 33 -3.13 -16.28 -0.27
CA ARG A 33 -3.06 -17.56 -1.01
C ARG A 33 -1.86 -17.60 -1.96
N VAL A 34 -1.51 -16.50 -2.59
CA VAL A 34 -0.30 -16.42 -3.41
C VAL A 34 0.95 -16.62 -2.56
N LEU A 35 1.02 -16.03 -1.36
CA LEU A 35 2.14 -16.24 -0.45
C LEU A 35 2.27 -17.69 -0.01
N SER A 36 1.16 -18.41 0.26
CA SER A 36 1.24 -19.82 0.60
C SER A 36 1.81 -20.69 -0.53
N VAL A 37 1.53 -20.34 -1.78
CA VAL A 37 2.16 -21.02 -2.94
C VAL A 37 3.67 -20.75 -2.98
N PHE A 38 4.13 -19.58 -2.59
CA PHE A 38 5.56 -19.31 -2.47
C PHE A 38 6.22 -20.13 -1.36
N GLU A 39 5.57 -20.29 -0.20
CA GLU A 39 6.06 -21.16 0.88
C GLU A 39 6.21 -22.62 0.44
N GLU A 40 5.23 -23.12 -0.32
CA GLU A 40 5.26 -24.50 -0.83
C GLU A 40 6.38 -24.75 -1.87
N ASN A 41 6.82 -23.72 -2.58
CA ASN A 41 7.71 -23.85 -3.74
C ASN A 41 9.07 -23.15 -3.57
N SER A 42 9.39 -22.62 -2.40
CA SER A 42 10.64 -21.90 -2.13
C SER A 42 11.08 -22.07 -0.67
N PRO A 43 12.33 -21.72 -0.33
CA PRO A 43 12.82 -21.74 1.05
C PRO A 43 12.37 -20.49 1.83
N LEU A 44 11.19 -19.96 1.55
CA LEU A 44 10.60 -18.81 2.24
C LEU A 44 9.50 -19.29 3.20
N SER A 45 9.36 -18.61 4.31
CA SER A 45 8.24 -18.77 5.24
C SER A 45 7.69 -17.41 5.67
N PHE A 46 6.39 -17.31 5.92
CA PHE A 46 5.74 -16.07 6.29
C PHE A 46 4.96 -16.21 7.59
N GLU A 47 5.38 -15.47 8.61
CA GLU A 47 4.60 -15.27 9.83
C GLU A 47 3.65 -14.09 9.61
N ILE A 48 2.37 -14.35 9.39
CA ILE A 48 1.39 -13.33 9.01
C ILE A 48 0.52 -12.98 10.21
N LYS A 49 0.49 -11.68 10.56
CA LYS A 49 -0.46 -11.11 11.52
C LYS A 49 -1.48 -10.25 10.79
N GLU A 50 -2.72 -10.69 10.80
CA GLU A 50 -3.82 -9.85 10.33
C GLU A 50 -4.17 -8.79 11.38
N ILE A 51 -4.29 -7.54 10.93
CA ILE A 51 -4.66 -6.37 11.73
C ILE A 51 -5.90 -5.76 11.08
N PRO A 52 -7.07 -5.85 11.72
CA PRO A 52 -8.28 -5.22 11.20
C PRO A 52 -8.10 -3.70 11.15
N CYS A 53 -8.58 -3.07 10.09
CA CYS A 53 -8.45 -1.62 9.92
C CYS A 53 -9.47 -1.08 8.93
N GLY A 54 -9.61 0.24 8.91
CA GLY A 54 -10.43 0.95 7.95
C GLY A 54 -11.76 1.46 8.48
N GLY A 55 -12.62 1.91 7.58
CA GLY A 55 -13.88 2.55 7.92
C GLY A 55 -14.90 1.60 8.52
N GLN A 56 -14.97 0.34 8.06
CA GLN A 56 -15.87 -0.64 8.65
C GLN A 56 -15.47 -0.96 10.08
N TYR A 57 -14.18 -1.12 10.34
CA TYR A 57 -13.67 -1.33 11.69
C TYR A 57 -13.95 -0.11 12.59
N TYR A 58 -13.81 1.10 12.04
CA TYR A 58 -14.15 2.33 12.75
C TYR A 58 -15.62 2.40 13.16
N LEU A 59 -16.55 2.00 12.30
CA LEU A 59 -17.99 1.98 12.63
C LEU A 59 -18.32 1.02 13.78
N GLU A 60 -17.56 -0.06 13.92
CA GLU A 60 -17.76 -1.06 14.95
C GLU A 60 -17.11 -0.68 16.29
N THR A 61 -15.95 -0.01 16.25
CA THR A 61 -15.10 0.19 17.44
C THR A 61 -14.86 1.63 17.83
N GLY A 62 -15.07 2.56 16.91
CA GLY A 62 -14.70 3.99 17.06
C GLY A 62 -13.22 4.28 16.77
N GLU A 63 -12.42 3.28 16.39
CA GLU A 63 -11.02 3.41 16.05
C GLU A 63 -10.73 2.92 14.63
N GLU A 64 -9.76 3.51 13.93
CA GLU A 64 -9.43 3.10 12.54
C GLU A 64 -8.66 1.77 12.48
N TRP A 65 -8.02 1.37 13.56
CA TRP A 65 -7.30 0.10 13.79
C TRP A 65 -7.04 -0.10 15.30
N PRO A 66 -6.67 -1.31 15.75
CA PRO A 66 -6.37 -1.56 17.17
C PRO A 66 -5.17 -0.75 17.66
N ALA A 67 -5.18 -0.37 18.93
CA ALA A 67 -4.04 0.25 19.58
C ALA A 67 -2.79 -0.64 19.48
N GLY A 68 -1.61 -0.04 19.26
CA GLY A 68 -0.35 -0.77 19.06
C GLY A 68 -0.13 -1.34 17.66
N SER A 69 -1.07 -1.14 16.73
CA SER A 69 -0.94 -1.63 15.34
C SER A 69 0.18 -0.96 14.58
N PHE A 70 0.36 0.35 14.78
CA PHE A 70 1.45 1.10 14.16
C PHE A 70 2.81 0.60 14.64
N GLU A 71 2.98 0.43 15.95
CA GLU A 71 4.21 -0.07 16.58
C GLU A 71 4.53 -1.48 16.09
N TYR A 72 3.53 -2.34 15.95
CA TYR A 72 3.73 -3.66 15.37
C TYR A 72 4.23 -3.58 13.92
N CYS A 73 3.61 -2.74 13.10
CA CYS A 73 4.03 -2.53 11.71
C CYS A 73 5.47 -2.00 11.60
N ARG A 74 5.85 -1.10 12.52
CA ARG A 74 7.18 -0.48 12.53
C ARG A 74 8.28 -1.40 13.06
N ASP A 75 8.01 -2.07 14.18
CA ASP A 75 9.06 -2.70 14.99
C ASP A 75 9.10 -4.23 14.88
N GLN A 76 8.00 -4.85 14.45
CA GLN A 76 7.84 -6.30 14.49
C GLN A 76 7.53 -6.92 13.13
N SER A 77 7.29 -6.14 12.08
CA SER A 77 7.08 -6.67 10.74
C SER A 77 8.19 -6.28 9.78
N ASP A 78 8.51 -7.19 8.88
CA ASP A 78 9.51 -6.97 7.82
C ASP A 78 8.86 -6.33 6.58
N ALA A 79 7.54 -6.52 6.42
CA ALA A 79 6.75 -5.87 5.38
C ALA A 79 5.27 -5.76 5.77
N ILE A 80 4.56 -4.87 5.08
CA ILE A 80 3.14 -4.61 5.28
C ILE A 80 2.39 -4.88 3.98
N LEU A 81 1.38 -5.75 4.04
CA LEU A 81 0.38 -5.90 2.99
C LEU A 81 -0.83 -5.04 3.34
N LEU A 82 -1.13 -4.07 2.49
CA LEU A 82 -2.24 -3.15 2.72
C LEU A 82 -3.31 -3.34 1.64
N GLY A 83 -4.52 -3.70 2.07
CA GLY A 83 -5.70 -3.77 1.23
C GLY A 83 -6.31 -2.39 0.96
N ALA A 84 -7.44 -2.37 0.26
CA ALA A 84 -8.16 -1.14 0.00
C ALA A 84 -8.82 -0.63 1.28
N ILE A 85 -8.65 0.65 1.59
CA ILE A 85 -9.28 1.32 2.73
C ILE A 85 -10.17 2.44 2.21
N GLY A 86 -11.36 2.53 2.76
CA GLY A 86 -12.34 3.57 2.49
C GLY A 86 -13.75 2.99 2.48
N TRP A 87 -14.55 3.43 3.45
CA TRP A 87 -15.96 3.08 3.55
C TRP A 87 -16.78 4.37 3.52
N PRO A 88 -17.67 4.57 2.54
CA PRO A 88 -18.34 5.88 2.34
C PRO A 88 -19.09 6.41 3.55
N ASP A 89 -19.69 5.49 4.33
CA ASP A 89 -20.52 5.85 5.49
C ASP A 89 -19.71 6.07 6.76
N ALA A 90 -18.42 5.70 6.77
CA ALA A 90 -17.54 5.87 7.92
C ALA A 90 -16.89 7.25 7.88
N ARG A 91 -17.39 8.16 8.72
CA ARG A 91 -16.89 9.51 8.84
C ARG A 91 -16.39 9.79 10.24
N LEU A 92 -15.25 10.47 10.32
CA LEU A 92 -14.73 11.04 11.55
C LEU A 92 -15.56 12.25 11.97
N PRO A 93 -15.51 12.68 13.25
CA PRO A 93 -16.24 13.86 13.73
C PRO A 93 -15.93 15.15 12.97
N ASN A 94 -14.76 15.25 12.35
CA ASN A 94 -14.34 16.38 11.52
C ASN A 94 -14.86 16.32 10.07
N GLY A 95 -15.61 15.26 9.70
CA GLY A 95 -16.17 15.04 8.37
C GLY A 95 -15.26 14.27 7.41
N ASP A 96 -14.01 14.01 7.78
CA ASP A 96 -13.08 13.21 6.97
C ASP A 96 -13.52 11.75 6.92
N MET A 97 -13.09 11.05 5.88
CA MET A 97 -13.34 9.61 5.76
C MET A 97 -12.44 8.85 6.74
N ALA A 98 -13.05 7.94 7.51
CA ALA A 98 -12.30 7.05 8.40
C ALA A 98 -11.40 6.08 7.60
N GLY A 99 -10.26 5.73 8.15
CA GLY A 99 -9.22 4.92 7.49
C GLY A 99 -8.14 5.76 6.80
N GLY A 100 -8.38 7.04 6.60
CA GLY A 100 -7.39 7.94 6.00
C GLY A 100 -6.13 8.10 6.84
N GLN A 101 -6.27 8.17 8.15
CA GLN A 101 -5.13 8.27 9.07
C GLN A 101 -4.29 6.99 9.11
N THR A 102 -4.91 5.82 8.96
CA THR A 102 -4.16 4.55 8.86
C THR A 102 -3.19 4.60 7.67
N ILE A 103 -3.67 4.98 6.47
CA ILE A 103 -2.84 5.03 5.27
C ILE A 103 -1.78 6.12 5.37
N LEU A 104 -2.20 7.33 5.72
CA LEU A 104 -1.30 8.48 5.76
C LEU A 104 -0.34 8.40 6.95
N GLY A 105 -0.81 7.88 8.09
CA GLY A 105 0.01 7.64 9.27
C GLY A 105 1.13 6.63 9.02
N LEU A 106 0.84 5.53 8.31
CA LEU A 106 1.87 4.58 7.87
C LEU A 106 2.91 5.24 6.98
N ARG A 107 2.48 6.01 5.97
CA ARG A 107 3.40 6.67 5.04
C ARG A 107 4.35 7.64 5.74
N SER A 108 3.80 8.49 6.59
CA SER A 108 4.57 9.51 7.29
C SER A 108 5.36 8.93 8.47
N GLY A 109 4.72 8.09 9.28
CA GLY A 109 5.35 7.55 10.49
C GLY A 109 6.45 6.54 10.22
N LEU A 110 6.40 5.84 9.08
CA LEU A 110 7.43 4.93 8.61
C LEU A 110 8.38 5.59 7.59
N GLU A 111 8.21 6.89 7.31
CA GLU A 111 9.03 7.65 6.35
C GLU A 111 9.10 6.98 4.96
N LEU A 112 7.95 6.48 4.48
CA LEU A 112 7.87 5.76 3.20
C LEU A 112 7.96 6.76 2.03
N TYR A 113 9.17 7.19 1.74
CA TYR A 113 9.48 8.23 0.77
C TYR A 113 9.05 7.86 -0.65
N ALA A 114 9.43 6.68 -1.13
CA ALA A 114 9.24 6.29 -2.52
C ALA A 114 8.01 5.40 -2.71
N ASN A 115 7.03 5.89 -3.45
CA ASN A 115 5.92 5.09 -3.95
C ASN A 115 6.29 4.57 -5.34
N VAL A 116 6.73 3.32 -5.41
CA VAL A 116 7.20 2.69 -6.65
C VAL A 116 6.04 1.97 -7.31
N ARG A 117 5.73 2.34 -8.55
CA ARG A 117 4.63 1.80 -9.35
C ARG A 117 5.13 1.25 -10.67
N PRO A 118 5.39 -0.05 -10.76
CA PRO A 118 5.67 -0.69 -12.02
C PRO A 118 4.39 -0.75 -12.87
N VAL A 119 4.49 -0.32 -14.13
CA VAL A 119 3.40 -0.36 -15.10
C VAL A 119 3.88 -1.17 -16.30
N ARG A 120 3.30 -2.34 -16.49
CA ARG A 120 3.58 -3.22 -17.61
C ARG A 120 2.29 -3.56 -18.32
N LEU A 121 2.30 -3.49 -19.65
CA LEU A 121 1.18 -3.94 -20.46
C LEU A 121 1.40 -5.38 -20.88
N TYR A 122 0.43 -6.24 -20.59
CA TYR A 122 0.50 -7.64 -20.98
C TYR A 122 -0.24 -7.89 -22.31
N PRO A 123 0.21 -8.88 -23.10
CA PRO A 123 -0.51 -9.28 -24.32
C PRO A 123 -1.97 -9.62 -24.04
N GLY A 124 -2.86 -9.20 -24.91
CA GLY A 124 -4.31 -9.41 -24.79
C GLY A 124 -5.06 -8.38 -23.94
N VAL A 125 -4.35 -7.48 -23.24
CA VAL A 125 -4.97 -6.38 -22.51
C VAL A 125 -5.41 -5.30 -23.50
N THR A 126 -6.70 -4.94 -23.45
CA THR A 126 -7.27 -3.90 -24.31
C THR A 126 -7.69 -2.68 -23.49
N HIS A 127 -7.70 -1.53 -24.14
CA HIS A 127 -8.11 -0.26 -23.53
C HIS A 127 -9.55 0.08 -23.96
N LYS A 128 -10.33 0.62 -23.05
CA LYS A 128 -11.65 1.15 -23.38
C LYS A 128 -11.55 2.60 -23.84
N VAL A 129 -11.62 2.82 -25.14
CA VAL A 129 -11.54 4.15 -25.76
C VAL A 129 -12.88 4.44 -26.45
N HIS A 130 -13.56 5.50 -26.03
CA HIS A 130 -14.90 5.86 -26.56
C HIS A 130 -15.91 4.70 -26.51
N GLY A 131 -15.88 3.90 -25.43
CA GLY A 131 -16.80 2.78 -25.26
C GLY A 131 -16.42 1.47 -25.97
N ILE A 132 -15.39 1.49 -26.82
CA ILE A 132 -14.92 0.34 -27.60
C ILE A 132 -13.62 -0.19 -27.00
N HIS A 133 -13.52 -1.51 -26.81
CA HIS A 133 -12.30 -2.16 -26.40
C HIS A 133 -11.38 -2.36 -27.58
N LYS A 134 -10.18 -1.77 -27.53
CA LYS A 134 -9.15 -1.92 -28.57
C LYS A 134 -7.75 -1.89 -27.96
N GLN A 135 -6.81 -2.54 -28.60
CA GLN A 135 -5.40 -2.37 -28.30
C GLN A 135 -4.94 -1.00 -28.82
N VAL A 136 -4.44 -0.16 -27.92
CA VAL A 136 -3.95 1.19 -28.25
C VAL A 136 -2.44 1.22 -28.30
N TRP A 137 -1.80 0.51 -27.35
CA TRP A 137 -0.36 0.45 -27.22
C TRP A 137 0.14 -0.97 -27.42
N ASP A 138 1.37 -1.08 -27.89
CA ASP A 138 2.07 -2.35 -28.02
C ASP A 138 2.59 -2.80 -26.66
N PRO A 139 2.26 -4.02 -26.19
CA PRO A 139 2.76 -4.56 -24.94
C PRO A 139 4.29 -4.53 -24.82
N ASP A 140 5.00 -4.74 -25.91
CA ASP A 140 6.47 -4.77 -25.92
C ASP A 140 7.11 -3.38 -25.69
N LEU A 141 6.32 -2.31 -25.82
CA LEU A 141 6.77 -0.93 -25.66
C LEU A 141 6.38 -0.32 -24.31
N VAL A 142 5.64 -1.05 -23.45
CA VAL A 142 5.16 -0.51 -22.18
C VAL A 142 5.78 -1.29 -21.00
N ASP A 143 6.91 -0.79 -20.52
CA ASP A 143 7.56 -1.21 -19.27
C ASP A 143 8.08 0.05 -18.56
N ILE A 144 7.29 0.60 -17.66
CA ILE A 144 7.53 1.89 -17.02
C ILE A 144 7.56 1.69 -15.51
N ILE A 145 8.55 2.26 -14.84
CA ILE A 145 8.55 2.39 -13.38
C ILE A 145 8.28 3.86 -13.04
N MET A 146 7.13 4.11 -12.44
CA MET A 146 6.78 5.43 -11.93
C MET A 146 7.18 5.51 -10.46
N ILE A 147 8.05 6.43 -10.10
CA ILE A 147 8.43 6.72 -8.72
C ILE A 147 7.77 8.03 -8.31
N ARG A 148 6.96 7.97 -7.26
CA ARG A 148 6.29 9.14 -6.69
C ARG A 148 6.82 9.40 -5.28
N GLU A 149 7.16 10.64 -5.01
CA GLU A 149 7.44 11.13 -3.66
C GLU A 149 6.15 11.08 -2.83
N ASN A 150 6.25 10.68 -1.57
CA ASN A 150 5.09 10.30 -0.76
C ASN A 150 5.06 10.93 0.64
N THR A 151 6.12 11.61 1.07
CA THR A 151 6.29 12.15 2.43
C THR A 151 6.16 13.66 2.52
N GLU A 152 6.24 14.36 1.40
CA GLU A 152 6.14 15.82 1.32
C GLU A 152 4.91 16.29 0.54
N GLY A 153 4.80 17.59 0.36
CA GLY A 153 3.77 18.23 -0.44
C GLY A 153 2.37 18.15 0.19
N LEU A 154 1.36 17.99 -0.66
CA LEU A 154 -0.05 18.04 -0.25
C LEU A 154 -0.42 16.99 0.82
N TYR A 155 0.15 15.80 0.73
CA TYR A 155 -0.12 14.72 1.69
C TYR A 155 0.46 15.00 3.06
N HIS A 156 1.64 15.60 3.12
CA HIS A 156 2.24 16.05 4.37
C HIS A 156 1.38 17.10 5.07
N SER A 157 0.81 18.02 4.30
CA SER A 157 -0.09 19.06 4.80
C SER A 157 -1.41 18.52 5.37
N LEU A 158 -1.90 17.40 4.83
CA LEU A 158 -3.10 16.73 5.33
C LEU A 158 -2.86 16.03 6.67
N LEU A 159 -1.66 15.53 6.92
CA LEU A 159 -1.29 14.84 8.16
C LEU A 159 -0.98 15.81 9.29
N ARG A 160 -0.23 16.83 8.98
CA ARG A 160 -0.03 17.93 9.88
C ARG A 160 -1.15 18.92 9.58
N ARG A 161 -2.14 19.05 10.47
CA ARG A 161 -2.96 20.27 10.53
C ARG A 161 -1.99 21.43 10.74
N MET A 162 -1.40 21.90 9.64
CA MET A 162 -0.56 23.08 9.70
C MET A 162 -1.47 24.23 10.09
N GLU A 163 -1.16 24.86 11.21
CA GLU A 163 -1.53 26.27 11.38
C GLU A 163 -1.23 26.96 10.06
N PRO A 164 -2.10 27.87 9.58
CA PRO A 164 -1.95 28.46 8.26
C PRO A 164 -0.56 29.10 8.16
N VAL A 165 0.39 28.38 7.62
CA VAL A 165 1.67 28.94 7.23
C VAL A 165 1.39 29.75 5.98
N SER A 166 1.58 31.04 6.08
CA SER A 166 1.55 31.95 4.94
C SER A 166 2.51 31.41 3.86
N TYR A 167 1.95 30.83 2.80
CA TYR A 167 2.70 30.42 1.61
C TYR A 167 3.14 31.67 0.84
N THR A 168 4.17 32.34 1.29
CA THR A 168 4.64 33.54 0.61
C THR A 168 5.61 33.24 -0.56
N HIS A 169 6.13 32.03 -0.73
CA HIS A 169 7.01 31.72 -1.87
C HIS A 169 6.99 30.22 -2.22
N LEU A 170 6.03 29.79 -3.03
CA LEU A 170 6.22 28.65 -3.91
C LEU A 170 6.75 29.18 -5.24
N THR A 171 8.05 29.29 -5.38
CA THR A 171 8.66 29.42 -6.70
C THR A 171 8.63 28.03 -7.34
N LEU A 172 7.63 27.80 -8.18
CA LEU A 172 7.71 26.72 -9.17
C LEU A 172 8.95 26.99 -10.04
N PRO A 173 9.84 26.01 -10.25
CA PRO A 173 10.87 26.18 -11.26
C PRO A 173 10.16 26.36 -12.58
N THR A 174 10.18 27.58 -13.11
CA THR A 174 9.79 27.86 -14.49
C THR A 174 10.79 27.12 -15.37
N MET A 175 10.35 26.06 -16.03
CA MET A 175 11.06 25.53 -17.18
C MET A 175 10.96 26.62 -18.26
N LEU A 176 12.03 27.36 -18.42
CA LEU A 176 12.22 28.25 -19.57
C LEU A 176 12.51 27.40 -20.82
N PRO A 177 12.03 27.83 -21.99
CA PRO A 177 12.14 27.11 -23.24
C PRO A 177 13.57 26.93 -23.73
#